data_10287c11184dcefaf47bbff1e86d39d5
#
_entry.id   10287c11184dcefaf47bbff1e86d39d5
#
_cell.length_a   1.000
_cell.length_b   1.000
_cell.length_c   1.000
_cell.angle_alpha   90.00
_cell.angle_beta   90.00
_cell.angle_gamma   90.00
#
_symmetry.space_group_name_H-M   'P 1'
#
loop_
_entity.id
_entity.type
_entity.pdbx_description
1 polymer ?
#
loop_
_entity_poly.entity_id
_entity_poly.type
_entity_poly.pdbx_seq_one_letter_code
_entity_poly.pdbx_strand_id
1 'polypeptide(L)'
;MDRSTDRRHLKGRAERSKAMSYSISTLLTRNLHDVFGENDGTRRRAAIDEIYTEDCVFYDPTKGVYRGRDEIDRVAGEIKATHPDFRYQPIVGPEELGNGGRIQWVSGRPGEAPAYAGTDFIIARDGRIAALYLFFDKLP
;
A
#
# COMPACT_ATOMS: atom_id res chain seq x y z
N MET A 1 -12.26 26.25 20.50
CA MET A 1 -12.14 26.35 19.71
C MET A 1 -12.76 26.35 19.03
N ASP A 2 -12.75 26.29 18.95
CA ASP A 2 -13.15 26.17 18.11
C ASP A 2 -13.36 26.32 17.49
N ARG A 3 -14.00 26.80 18.13
CA ARG A 3 -14.02 26.70 16.70
C ARG A 3 -15.43 26.84 16.18
N SER A 4 -15.72 27.87 15.44
CA SER A 4 -16.97 28.10 14.76
C SER A 4 -17.47 26.85 14.06
N THR A 5 -18.68 26.88 13.50
CA THR A 5 -19.20 25.75 12.73
C THR A 5 -18.26 25.40 11.59
N ASP A 6 -17.77 26.40 10.86
CA ASP A 6 -16.80 26.17 9.81
C ASP A 6 -15.51 25.62 10.37
N ARG A 7 -15.05 26.22 11.46
CA ARG A 7 -13.86 25.69 12.11
C ARG A 7 -14.10 24.30 12.63
N ARG A 8 -15.30 24.02 13.12
CA ARG A 8 -15.63 22.68 13.56
C ARG A 8 -15.60 21.72 12.39
N HIS A 9 -16.13 22.13 11.23
CA HIS A 9 -16.07 21.31 10.03
C HIS A 9 -14.63 21.09 9.59
N LEU A 10 -13.83 22.16 9.56
CA LEU A 10 -12.41 22.06 9.21
C LEU A 10 -11.67 21.22 10.23
N LYS A 11 -11.98 21.37 11.50
CA LYS A 11 -11.39 20.53 12.53
C LYS A 11 -11.78 19.08 12.34
N GLY A 12 -13.03 18.81 11.99
CA GLY A 12 -13.47 17.45 11.72
C GLY A 12 -12.75 16.83 10.54
N ARG A 13 -12.51 17.62 9.49
CA ARG A 13 -11.72 17.14 8.35
C ARG A 13 -10.29 16.85 8.75
N ALA A 14 -9.67 17.74 9.52
CA ALA A 14 -8.31 17.53 10.01
C ALA A 14 -8.24 16.30 10.90
N GLU A 15 -9.23 16.12 11.74
CA GLU A 15 -9.27 14.95 12.62
C GLU A 15 -9.49 13.66 11.84
N ARG A 16 -10.34 13.69 10.81
CA ARG A 16 -10.50 12.52 9.94
C ARG A 16 -9.21 12.23 9.18
N SER A 17 -8.54 13.27 8.69
CA SER A 17 -7.26 13.11 8.03
C SER A 17 -6.23 12.50 8.97
N LYS A 18 -6.19 12.96 10.22
CA LYS A 18 -5.32 12.37 11.23
C LYS A 18 -5.71 10.93 11.54
N ALA A 19 -7.02 10.67 11.71
CA ALA A 19 -7.52 9.32 11.97
C ALA A 19 -7.19 8.37 10.83
N MET A 20 -7.06 8.91 9.60
CA MET A 20 -6.69 8.13 8.42
C MET A 20 -5.19 8.20 8.14
N SER A 21 -4.40 8.76 9.06
CA SER A 21 -2.95 8.69 9.00
C SER A 21 -2.48 7.41 9.66
N TYR A 22 -1.63 6.69 8.97
CA TYR A 22 -1.17 5.38 9.42
C TYR A 22 0.33 5.40 9.64
N SER A 23 0.79 4.54 10.54
CA SER A 23 2.23 4.31 10.67
C SER A 23 2.76 3.68 9.39
N ILE A 24 4.04 3.85 9.15
CA ILE A 24 4.70 3.25 7.98
C ILE A 24 4.54 1.73 8.00
N SER A 25 4.66 1.11 9.16
CA SER A 25 4.47 -0.33 9.30
C SER A 25 3.06 -0.76 8.90
N THR A 26 2.05 0.01 9.30
CA THR A 26 0.67 -0.28 8.92
C THR A 26 0.46 -0.08 7.42
N LEU A 27 1.03 0.99 6.85
CA LEU A 27 0.93 1.23 5.41
C LEU A 27 1.53 0.08 4.61
N LEU A 28 2.72 -0.37 4.99
CA LEU A 28 3.37 -1.50 4.32
C LEU A 28 2.53 -2.75 4.38
N THR A 29 2.00 -3.08 5.55
CA THR A 29 1.19 -4.28 5.75
C THR A 29 -0.13 -4.20 4.99
N ARG A 30 -0.82 -3.06 5.08
CA ARG A 30 -2.08 -2.87 4.38
C ARG A 30 -1.91 -2.89 2.87
N ASN A 31 -0.79 -2.36 2.38
CA ASN A 31 -0.52 -2.39 0.95
C ASN A 31 -0.45 -3.82 0.42
N LEU A 32 0.20 -4.70 1.16
CA LEU A 32 0.26 -6.12 0.77
C LEU A 32 -1.10 -6.79 0.82
N HIS A 33 -1.85 -6.62 1.90
CA HIS A 33 -3.05 -7.41 2.13
C HIS A 33 -4.30 -6.77 1.53
N ASP A 34 -4.42 -5.44 1.59
CA ASP A 34 -5.65 -4.77 1.22
C ASP A 34 -5.62 -4.18 -0.18
N VAL A 35 -4.44 -4.07 -0.79
CA VAL A 35 -4.29 -3.56 -2.16
C VAL A 35 -3.88 -4.68 -3.10
N PHE A 36 -2.64 -5.13 -3.01
CA PHE A 36 -2.12 -6.15 -3.94
C PHE A 36 -2.65 -7.55 -3.64
N GLY A 37 -3.05 -7.82 -2.41
CA GLY A 37 -3.62 -9.08 -2.00
C GLY A 37 -5.15 -9.12 -2.02
N GLU A 38 -5.83 -8.04 -2.38
CA GLU A 38 -7.28 -7.96 -2.32
C GLU A 38 -7.92 -8.27 -3.66
N ASN A 39 -8.77 -9.30 -3.70
CA ASN A 39 -9.48 -9.70 -4.92
C ASN A 39 -10.65 -8.79 -5.27
N ASP A 40 -11.31 -8.23 -4.26
CA ASP A 40 -12.49 -7.40 -4.48
C ASP A 40 -12.06 -5.98 -4.87
N GLY A 41 -12.37 -5.59 -6.10
CA GLY A 41 -11.98 -4.28 -6.63
C GLY A 41 -12.52 -3.10 -5.83
N THR A 42 -13.72 -3.22 -5.29
CA THR A 42 -14.32 -2.14 -4.47
C THR A 42 -13.54 -1.97 -3.17
N ARG A 43 -13.23 -3.05 -2.48
CA ARG A 43 -12.44 -2.99 -1.25
C ARG A 43 -11.02 -2.54 -1.52
N ARG A 44 -10.42 -3.00 -2.61
CA ARG A 44 -9.07 -2.57 -3.00
C ARG A 44 -9.03 -1.07 -3.24
N ARG A 45 -9.98 -0.53 -3.99
CA ARG A 45 -10.03 0.92 -4.25
C ARG A 45 -10.21 1.71 -2.97
N ALA A 46 -11.08 1.25 -2.08
CA ALA A 46 -11.29 1.93 -0.80
C ALA A 46 -10.00 1.98 0.00
N ALA A 47 -9.24 0.89 0.02
CA ALA A 47 -7.95 0.86 0.72
C ALA A 47 -6.96 1.83 0.07
N ILE A 48 -6.88 1.86 -1.26
CA ILE A 48 -5.99 2.78 -1.97
C ILE A 48 -6.31 4.23 -1.60
N ASP A 49 -7.59 4.58 -1.57
CA ASP A 49 -8.00 5.94 -1.23
C ASP A 49 -7.62 6.32 0.20
N GLU A 50 -7.54 5.34 1.10
CA GLU A 50 -7.13 5.57 2.48
C GLU A 50 -5.63 5.67 2.66
N ILE A 51 -4.86 4.80 2.00
CA ILE A 51 -3.44 4.64 2.34
C ILE A 51 -2.48 5.29 1.34
N TYR A 52 -2.94 5.74 0.18
CA TYR A 52 -2.09 6.40 -0.81
C TYR A 52 -2.42 7.87 -0.93
N THR A 53 -1.41 8.69 -1.20
CA THR A 53 -1.64 10.10 -1.58
C THR A 53 -2.23 10.15 -2.99
N GLU A 54 -2.86 11.28 -3.34
CA GLU A 54 -3.43 11.43 -4.68
C GLU A 54 -2.35 11.44 -5.76
N ASP A 55 -1.18 11.99 -5.43
CA ASP A 55 -0.06 12.10 -6.36
C ASP A 55 0.96 10.96 -6.18
N CYS A 56 0.53 9.83 -5.66
CA CYS A 56 1.39 8.69 -5.40
C CYS A 56 2.04 8.17 -6.69
N VAL A 57 3.16 7.47 -6.50
CA VAL A 57 3.87 6.85 -7.62
C VAL A 57 4.32 5.46 -7.21
N PHE A 58 4.19 4.51 -8.13
CA PHE A 58 4.64 3.14 -7.97
C PHE A 58 5.69 2.83 -9.01
N TYR A 59 6.87 2.44 -8.56
CA TYR A 59 7.98 2.02 -9.41
C TYR A 59 8.03 0.49 -9.44
N ASP A 60 7.71 -0.09 -10.60
CA ASP A 60 7.70 -1.53 -10.82
C ASP A 60 8.88 -1.88 -11.72
N PRO A 61 9.80 -2.77 -11.29
CA PRO A 61 11.00 -3.04 -12.07
C PRO A 61 10.74 -3.73 -13.41
N THR A 62 9.57 -4.33 -13.59
CA THR A 62 9.26 -5.03 -14.84
C THR A 62 8.39 -4.23 -15.78
N LYS A 63 7.56 -3.33 -15.26
CA LYS A 63 6.56 -2.64 -16.08
C LYS A 63 6.68 -1.13 -16.10
N GLY A 64 7.51 -0.56 -15.23
CA GLY A 64 7.78 0.86 -15.26
C GLY A 64 7.13 1.64 -14.14
N VAL A 65 6.57 2.80 -14.46
CA VAL A 65 6.13 3.76 -13.44
C VAL A 65 4.63 3.99 -13.58
N TYR A 66 3.92 3.91 -12.47
CA TYR A 66 2.48 4.14 -12.41
C TYR A 66 2.21 5.32 -11.48
N ARG A 67 1.44 6.30 -11.96
CA ARG A 67 1.20 7.54 -11.21
C ARG A 67 -0.27 7.69 -10.89
N GLY A 68 -0.56 7.98 -9.63
CA GLY A 68 -1.91 8.25 -9.16
C GLY A 68 -2.66 6.99 -8.76
N ARG A 69 -3.74 7.21 -8.01
CA ARG A 69 -4.52 6.12 -7.43
C ARG A 69 -5.19 5.24 -8.48
N ASP A 70 -5.65 5.83 -9.58
CA ASP A 70 -6.31 5.06 -10.63
C ASP A 70 -5.36 4.04 -11.24
N GLU A 71 -4.11 4.44 -11.48
CA GLU A 71 -3.13 3.54 -12.06
C GLU A 71 -2.69 2.47 -11.07
N ILE A 72 -2.56 2.81 -9.79
CA ILE A 72 -2.27 1.82 -8.75
C ILE A 72 -3.38 0.77 -8.72
N ASP A 73 -4.63 1.21 -8.71
CA ASP A 73 -5.78 0.31 -8.69
C ASP A 73 -5.79 -0.61 -9.92
N ARG A 74 -5.55 -0.03 -11.08
CA ARG A 74 -5.53 -0.81 -12.33
C ARG A 74 -4.46 -1.89 -12.30
N VAL A 75 -3.22 -1.53 -11.95
CA VAL A 75 -2.12 -2.48 -12.00
C VAL A 75 -2.24 -3.53 -10.89
N ALA A 76 -2.68 -3.13 -9.70
CA ALA A 76 -2.90 -4.09 -8.61
C ALA A 76 -3.98 -5.09 -8.97
N GLY A 77 -5.04 -4.63 -9.61
CA GLY A 77 -6.11 -5.51 -10.10
C GLY A 77 -5.63 -6.48 -11.16
N GLU A 78 -4.79 -6.02 -12.09
CA GLU A 78 -4.23 -6.89 -13.13
C GLU A 78 -3.33 -7.97 -12.54
N ILE A 79 -2.48 -7.58 -11.59
CA ILE A 79 -1.60 -8.53 -10.91
C ILE A 79 -2.43 -9.59 -10.18
N LYS A 80 -3.44 -9.15 -9.45
CA LYS A 80 -4.28 -10.07 -8.68
C LYS A 80 -5.10 -10.98 -9.58
N ALA A 81 -5.56 -10.49 -10.73
CA ALA A 81 -6.29 -11.28 -11.70
C ALA A 81 -5.42 -12.37 -12.33
N THR A 82 -4.13 -12.13 -12.47
CA THR A 82 -3.20 -13.12 -13.01
C THR A 82 -3.04 -14.30 -12.05
N HIS A 83 -3.04 -14.03 -10.73
CA HIS A 83 -2.89 -15.07 -9.72
C HIS A 83 -3.89 -14.82 -8.58
N PRO A 84 -5.19 -15.08 -8.82
CA PRO A 84 -6.22 -14.72 -7.84
C PRO A 84 -6.13 -15.50 -6.53
N ASP A 85 -5.48 -16.65 -6.52
CA ASP A 85 -5.32 -17.50 -5.35
C ASP A 85 -3.98 -17.29 -4.63
N PHE A 86 -3.12 -16.40 -5.13
CA PHE A 86 -1.86 -16.09 -4.47
C PHE A 86 -2.10 -15.22 -3.25
N ARG A 87 -1.33 -15.48 -2.20
CA ARG A 87 -1.35 -14.68 -0.99
C ARG A 87 0.03 -14.13 -0.70
N TYR A 88 0.06 -12.91 -0.20
CA TYR A 88 1.29 -12.27 0.26
C TYR A 88 1.52 -12.60 1.71
N GLN A 89 2.74 -12.99 2.04
CA GLN A 89 3.13 -13.29 3.42
C GLN A 89 4.39 -12.51 3.77
N PRO A 90 4.32 -11.60 4.75
CA PRO A 90 5.53 -10.94 5.24
C PRO A 90 6.49 -11.95 5.84
N ILE A 91 7.77 -11.81 5.54
CA ILE A 91 8.82 -12.68 6.09
C ILE A 91 9.85 -11.89 6.88
N VAL A 92 10.11 -10.62 6.55
CA VAL A 92 10.97 -9.74 7.32
C VAL A 92 10.33 -8.37 7.38
N GLY A 93 10.30 -7.79 8.57
CA GLY A 93 9.69 -6.48 8.78
C GLY A 93 8.21 -6.59 9.06
N PRO A 94 7.51 -5.45 9.05
CA PRO A 94 7.94 -4.16 8.50
C PRO A 94 8.97 -3.45 9.36
N GLU A 95 9.83 -2.65 8.72
CA GLU A 95 10.83 -1.82 9.37
C GLU A 95 10.66 -0.38 8.94
N GLU A 96 10.80 0.55 9.89
CA GLU A 96 10.65 1.98 9.63
C GLU A 96 11.97 2.70 9.85
N LEU A 97 12.22 3.73 9.03
CA LEU A 97 13.36 4.61 9.20
C LEU A 97 13.00 5.97 8.59
N GLY A 98 12.92 7.01 9.44
CA GLY A 98 12.53 8.33 8.97
C GLY A 98 11.13 8.31 8.38
N ASN A 99 10.99 8.84 7.18
CA ASN A 99 9.71 8.83 6.45
C ASN A 99 9.57 7.63 5.51
N GLY A 100 10.45 6.64 5.61
CA GLY A 100 10.43 5.47 4.77
C GLY A 100 10.36 4.18 5.55
N GLY A 101 10.17 3.09 4.85
CA GLY A 101 10.16 1.78 5.47
C GLY A 101 10.08 0.68 4.43
N ARG A 102 10.32 -0.54 4.89
CA ARG A 102 10.36 -1.69 3.99
C ARG A 102 9.74 -2.92 4.64
N ILE A 103 9.30 -3.82 3.79
CA ILE A 103 8.81 -5.13 4.21
C ILE A 103 9.25 -6.15 3.15
N GLN A 104 9.77 -7.27 3.59
CA GLN A 104 10.05 -8.38 2.68
C GLN A 104 8.90 -9.36 2.73
N TRP A 105 8.53 -9.88 1.56
CA TRP A 105 7.39 -10.77 1.45
C TRP A 105 7.67 -11.88 0.45
N VAL A 106 6.91 -12.94 0.59
CA VAL A 106 6.78 -14.00 -0.42
C VAL A 106 5.33 -14.07 -0.86
N SER A 107 5.10 -14.59 -2.06
CA SER A 107 3.76 -14.70 -2.63
C SER A 107 3.63 -16.03 -3.36
N GLY A 108 2.49 -16.67 -3.19
CA GLY A 108 2.19 -17.94 -3.84
C GLY A 108 0.88 -18.50 -3.34
N ARG A 109 0.55 -19.71 -3.78
CA ARG A 109 -0.64 -20.41 -3.34
C ARG A 109 -0.48 -20.87 -1.90
N PRO A 110 -1.55 -20.81 -1.10
CA PRO A 110 -1.50 -21.34 0.27
C PRO A 110 -1.06 -22.80 0.27
N GLY A 111 -0.12 -23.14 1.16
CA GLY A 111 0.37 -24.51 1.31
C GLY A 111 1.40 -24.93 0.29
N GLU A 112 1.77 -24.07 -0.65
CA GLU A 112 2.78 -24.37 -1.66
C GLU A 112 4.01 -23.50 -1.45
N ALA A 113 5.13 -23.90 -2.07
CA ALA A 113 6.33 -23.09 -2.04
C ALA A 113 6.06 -21.74 -2.71
N PRO A 114 6.69 -20.67 -2.25
CA PRO A 114 6.48 -19.35 -2.85
C PRO A 114 6.85 -19.31 -4.32
N ALA A 115 6.04 -18.61 -5.10
CA ALA A 115 6.31 -18.38 -6.52
C ALA A 115 7.10 -17.10 -6.75
N TYR A 116 6.94 -16.11 -5.86
CA TYR A 116 7.62 -14.80 -5.94
C TYR A 116 8.11 -14.40 -4.57
N ALA A 117 9.16 -13.59 -4.56
CA ALA A 117 9.65 -12.93 -3.37
C ALA A 117 10.00 -11.49 -3.73
N GLY A 118 9.76 -10.58 -2.80
CA GLY A 118 10.03 -9.18 -3.06
C GLY A 118 10.18 -8.37 -1.79
N THR A 119 10.63 -7.14 -2.00
CA THR A 119 10.72 -6.12 -0.96
C THR A 119 9.96 -4.91 -1.45
N ASP A 120 9.02 -4.44 -0.64
CA ASP A 120 8.38 -3.15 -0.85
C ASP A 120 9.07 -2.13 0.02
N PHE A 121 9.49 -1.03 -0.58
CA PHE A 121 9.98 0.15 0.13
C PHE A 121 9.04 1.30 -0.14
N ILE A 122 8.62 2.00 0.90
CA ILE A 122 7.75 3.15 0.73
C ILE A 122 8.36 4.42 1.31
N ILE A 123 7.96 5.54 0.71
CA ILE A 123 8.11 6.87 1.31
C ILE A 123 6.70 7.33 1.67
N ALA A 124 6.53 7.74 2.92
CA ALA A 124 5.24 8.22 3.40
C ALA A 124 5.24 9.75 3.50
N ARG A 125 4.07 10.33 3.29
CA ARG A 125 3.83 11.75 3.49
C ARG A 125 2.44 11.89 4.09
N ASP A 126 2.36 12.58 5.21
CA ASP A 126 1.11 12.81 5.93
C ASP A 126 0.37 11.51 6.26
N GLY A 127 1.12 10.48 6.63
CA GLY A 127 0.54 9.20 7.03
C GLY A 127 -0.04 8.39 5.88
N ARG A 128 0.40 8.64 4.65
CA ARG A 128 -0.02 7.91 3.45
C ARG A 128 1.18 7.62 2.57
N ILE A 129 1.06 6.62 1.73
CA ILE A 129 2.12 6.24 0.79
C ILE A 129 2.20 7.28 -0.32
N ALA A 130 3.33 7.97 -0.43
CA ALA A 130 3.60 8.89 -1.53
C ALA A 130 4.35 8.19 -2.65
N ALA A 131 5.20 7.22 -2.32
CA ALA A 131 5.94 6.45 -3.32
C ALA A 131 6.11 5.01 -2.84
N LEU A 132 5.95 4.08 -3.77
CA LEU A 132 6.17 2.66 -3.56
C LEU A 132 7.22 2.18 -4.54
N TYR A 133 8.24 1.51 -4.02
CA TYR A 133 9.31 0.90 -4.81
C TYR A 133 9.26 -0.60 -4.60
N LEU A 134 9.15 -1.35 -5.68
CA LEU A 134 9.15 -2.81 -5.63
C LEU A 134 10.50 -3.33 -6.10
N PHE A 135 11.07 -4.22 -5.31
CA PHE A 135 12.28 -4.95 -5.69
C PHE A 135 11.94 -6.44 -5.62
N PHE A 136 12.23 -7.18 -6.69
CA PHE A 136 12.10 -8.63 -6.62
C PHE A 136 13.36 -9.23 -6.00
N ASP A 137 13.16 -10.19 -5.13
CA ASP A 137 14.22 -10.88 -4.42
C ASP A 137 14.35 -12.32 -4.92
N LYS A 138 15.46 -12.96 -4.59
CA LYS A 138 15.60 -14.38 -4.84
C LYS A 138 14.61 -15.14 -3.98
N LEU A 139 14.07 -16.22 -4.54
CA LEU A 139 13.22 -17.12 -3.76
C LEU A 139 14.05 -17.78 -2.67
N PRO A 140 13.43 -17.97 -1.48
CA PRO A 140 14.14 -18.60 -0.36
C PRO A 140 14.50 -20.04 -0.65
#